data_376a824d86d019b55dd96ef66556df07
#
_entry.id   376a824d86d019b55dd96ef66556df07
#
_cell.length_a   1.000
_cell.length_b   1.000
_cell.length_c   1.000
_cell.angle_alpha   90.00
_cell.angle_beta   90.00
_cell.angle_gamma   90.00
#
_symmetry.space_group_name_H-M   'P 1'
#
loop_
_entity.id
_entity.type
_entity.pdbx_description
1 polymer ?
#
loop_
_entity_poly.entity_id
_entity_poly.type
_entity_poly.pdbx_seq_one_letter_code
_entity_poly.pdbx_strand_id
1 'polypeptide(L)'
;NFCGAEIIISTWLGSDLKGIYVEKIVQSDDPGCVVADFVTQTMNNINRQLVSTKAGIAVATRPFILKTRTDIVFHSADFLKYFEKYDAVQSTYFRNRLLLCNYYTRNPRVFGTCFHPSDWILFGRAEDIRTYYNSIPLMPEEEGGWFLNHPKDSTFFTNYICRYTPEQH
;
A
#
# COMPACT_ATOMS: atom_id res chain seq x y z
N ASN A 1 8.29 21.45 3.46
CA ASN A 1 7.74 21.30 4.82
C ASN A 1 6.21 21.19 4.76
N PHE A 2 5.66 20.11 5.30
CA PHE A 2 4.22 19.93 5.49
C PHE A 2 3.81 20.64 6.81
N CYS A 3 3.82 21.98 6.79
CA CYS A 3 3.53 22.78 7.97
C CYS A 3 2.11 22.48 8.50
N GLY A 4 2.01 22.15 9.78
CA GLY A 4 0.73 21.79 10.43
C GLY A 4 0.22 20.37 10.14
N ALA A 5 1.03 19.52 9.47
CA ALA A 5 0.70 18.13 9.35
C ALA A 5 0.82 17.41 10.71
N GLU A 6 -0.08 16.47 10.96
CA GLU A 6 0.03 15.51 12.04
C GLU A 6 0.94 14.38 11.57
N ILE A 7 2.07 14.18 12.25
CA ILE A 7 3.00 13.10 11.91
C ILE A 7 2.71 11.90 12.80
N ILE A 8 2.47 10.76 12.18
CA ILE A 8 2.16 9.50 12.86
C ILE A 8 3.20 8.48 12.43
N ILE A 9 3.92 7.92 13.38
CA ILE A 9 4.77 6.75 13.15
C ILE A 9 4.03 5.50 13.58
N SER A 10 3.93 4.55 12.69
CA SER A 10 3.39 3.22 12.98
C SER A 10 4.48 2.17 12.82
N THR A 11 4.74 1.42 13.87
CA THR A 11 5.85 0.47 13.97
C THR A 11 5.49 -0.73 14.86
N TRP A 12 6.48 -1.54 15.20
CA TRP A 12 6.30 -2.77 15.98
C TRP A 12 6.58 -2.56 17.45
N LEU A 13 5.94 -3.34 18.30
CA LEU A 13 6.27 -3.44 19.71
C LEU A 13 7.76 -3.78 19.87
N GLY A 14 8.44 -3.05 20.76
CA GLY A 14 9.86 -3.21 20.99
C GLY A 14 10.80 -2.50 20.01
N SER A 15 10.26 -1.74 19.04
CA SER A 15 11.09 -0.88 18.17
C SER A 15 11.83 0.18 19.00
N ASP A 16 13.10 0.44 18.67
CA ASP A 16 13.84 1.57 19.24
C ASP A 16 13.33 2.89 18.63
N LEU A 17 12.72 3.70 19.46
CA LEU A 17 12.14 4.98 19.10
C LEU A 17 12.92 6.16 19.67
N LYS A 18 14.13 5.92 20.16
CA LYS A 18 14.99 6.94 20.73
C LYS A 18 15.30 8.04 19.71
N GLY A 19 15.05 9.29 20.09
CA GLY A 19 15.31 10.44 19.21
C GLY A 19 14.21 10.70 18.18
N ILE A 20 13.10 9.96 18.21
CA ILE A 20 11.94 10.21 17.36
C ILE A 20 10.92 11.06 18.13
N TYR A 21 10.61 12.23 17.61
CA TYR A 21 9.67 13.18 18.20
C TYR A 21 8.58 13.50 17.19
N VAL A 22 7.40 12.92 17.38
CA VAL A 22 6.23 13.07 16.51
C VAL A 22 4.96 13.17 17.35
N GLU A 23 3.85 13.59 16.74
CA GLU A 23 2.58 13.79 17.45
C GLU A 23 1.99 12.46 17.95
N LYS A 24 2.16 11.38 17.17
CA LYS A 24 1.64 10.06 17.54
C LYS A 24 2.59 8.95 17.15
N ILE A 25 2.70 7.98 18.04
CA ILE A 25 3.38 6.71 17.77
C ILE A 25 2.39 5.58 18.02
N VAL A 26 2.24 4.70 17.07
CA VAL A 26 1.42 3.48 17.16
C VAL A 26 2.34 2.29 17.08
N GLN A 27 2.26 1.41 18.07
CA GLN A 27 3.01 0.16 18.08
C GLN A 27 2.03 -1.00 17.99
N SER A 28 2.29 -1.92 17.10
CA SER A 28 1.49 -3.12 16.84
C SER A 28 2.35 -4.37 17.03
N ASP A 29 1.70 -5.51 17.25
CA ASP A 29 2.36 -6.80 17.13
C ASP A 29 2.82 -7.01 15.69
N ASP A 30 4.05 -7.53 15.52
CA ASP A 30 4.56 -7.86 14.19
C ASP A 30 3.84 -9.12 13.67
N PRO A 31 3.07 -9.04 12.57
CA PRO A 31 2.40 -10.23 12.01
C PRO A 31 3.37 -11.23 11.37
N GLY A 32 4.67 -10.92 11.37
CA GLY A 32 5.66 -11.69 10.67
C GLY A 32 5.67 -11.44 9.15
N CYS A 33 6.53 -12.16 8.50
CA CYS A 33 6.64 -12.19 7.04
C CYS A 33 6.36 -13.61 6.54
N VAL A 34 5.91 -13.71 5.31
CA VAL A 34 5.72 -14.98 4.61
C VAL A 34 6.91 -15.24 3.71
N VAL A 35 7.43 -16.47 3.71
CA VAL A 35 8.49 -16.85 2.76
C VAL A 35 7.92 -16.85 1.36
N ALA A 36 8.38 -15.93 0.54
CA ALA A 36 7.98 -15.81 -0.85
C ALA A 36 8.80 -16.72 -1.77
N ASP A 37 10.02 -17.09 -1.44
CA ASP A 37 10.87 -18.02 -2.17
C ASP A 37 11.73 -18.87 -1.23
N PHE A 38 11.45 -20.17 -1.18
CA PHE A 38 12.20 -21.10 -0.33
C PHE A 38 13.64 -21.30 -0.79
N VAL A 39 13.94 -21.12 -2.08
CA VAL A 39 15.29 -21.27 -2.60
C VAL A 39 16.15 -20.06 -2.28
N THR A 40 15.62 -18.87 -2.55
CA THR A 40 16.33 -17.62 -2.30
C THR A 40 16.07 -17.03 -0.90
N GLN A 41 15.17 -17.65 -0.14
CA GLN A 41 14.71 -17.15 1.18
C GLN A 41 14.17 -15.70 1.11
N THR A 42 13.63 -15.32 -0.04
CA THR A 42 12.99 -14.01 -0.22
C THR A 42 11.72 -13.94 0.62
N MET A 43 11.57 -12.86 1.39
CA MET A 43 10.45 -12.66 2.29
C MET A 43 9.41 -11.72 1.69
N ASN A 44 8.13 -12.07 1.85
CA ASN A 44 7.01 -11.19 1.54
C ASN A 44 6.54 -10.47 2.80
N ASN A 45 6.63 -9.16 2.81
CA ASN A 45 6.29 -8.31 3.96
C ASN A 45 4.93 -7.60 3.81
N ILE A 46 4.04 -8.08 2.94
CA ILE A 46 2.77 -7.40 2.67
C ILE A 46 1.91 -7.25 3.92
N ASN A 47 1.85 -8.28 4.77
CA ASN A 47 1.08 -8.22 6.01
C ASN A 47 1.66 -7.20 6.99
N ARG A 48 2.98 -7.08 7.08
CA ARG A 48 3.63 -6.01 7.84
C ARG A 48 3.22 -4.64 7.33
N GLN A 49 3.24 -4.42 6.02
CA GLN A 49 2.80 -3.15 5.44
C GLN A 49 1.33 -2.85 5.73
N LEU A 50 0.45 -3.85 5.61
CA LEU A 50 -0.97 -3.69 5.88
C LEU A 50 -1.25 -3.39 7.35
N VAL A 51 -0.70 -4.16 8.28
CA VAL A 51 -0.92 -3.98 9.72
C VAL A 51 -0.44 -2.61 10.17
N SER A 52 0.82 -2.26 9.87
CA SER A 52 1.36 -0.97 10.29
C SER A 52 0.61 0.20 9.67
N THR A 53 0.27 0.12 8.37
CA THR A 53 -0.48 1.19 7.71
C THR A 53 -1.88 1.35 8.28
N LYS A 54 -2.63 0.25 8.46
CA LYS A 54 -3.98 0.29 9.05
C LYS A 54 -3.96 0.89 10.46
N ALA A 55 -3.00 0.50 11.29
CA ALA A 55 -2.87 1.01 12.65
C ALA A 55 -2.59 2.53 12.66
N GLY A 56 -1.69 3.02 11.81
CA GLY A 56 -1.41 4.44 11.67
C GLY A 56 -2.61 5.25 11.16
N ILE A 57 -3.30 4.74 10.13
CA ILE A 57 -4.49 5.36 9.55
C ILE A 57 -5.64 5.45 10.57
N ALA A 58 -5.80 4.45 11.44
CA ALA A 58 -6.88 4.40 12.42
C ALA A 58 -6.83 5.59 13.40
N VAL A 59 -5.64 6.03 13.78
CA VAL A 59 -5.44 7.13 14.75
C VAL A 59 -5.28 8.51 14.10
N ALA A 60 -5.24 8.57 12.77
CA ALA A 60 -5.14 9.83 12.03
C ALA A 60 -6.41 10.68 12.21
N THR A 61 -6.26 11.98 12.50
CA THR A 61 -7.38 12.89 12.75
C THR A 61 -7.59 13.94 11.65
N ARG A 62 -6.62 14.09 10.75
CA ARG A 62 -6.70 15.08 9.68
C ARG A 62 -7.58 14.62 8.51
N PRO A 63 -8.20 15.56 7.77
CA PRO A 63 -9.09 15.22 6.65
C PRO A 63 -8.38 14.59 5.45
N PHE A 64 -7.05 14.73 5.36
CA PHE A 64 -6.21 14.13 4.35
C PHE A 64 -5.12 13.27 4.98
N ILE A 65 -4.76 12.20 4.33
CA ILE A 65 -3.68 11.30 4.75
C ILE A 65 -2.67 11.17 3.61
N LEU A 66 -1.40 11.35 3.96
CA LEU A 66 -0.27 10.96 3.13
C LEU A 66 0.40 9.75 3.80
N LYS A 67 0.17 8.56 3.22
CA LYS A 67 0.93 7.37 3.61
C LYS A 67 2.25 7.35 2.85
N THR A 68 3.33 7.21 3.56
CA THR A 68 4.67 7.08 2.99
C THR A 68 5.51 6.10 3.81
N ARG A 69 6.75 5.88 3.38
CA ARG A 69 7.75 5.05 4.06
C ARG A 69 8.80 5.96 4.70
N THR A 70 9.46 5.48 5.72
CA THR A 70 10.51 6.22 6.44
C THR A 70 11.79 6.41 5.62
N ASP A 71 11.98 5.64 4.55
CA ASP A 71 13.12 5.73 3.63
C ASP A 71 12.86 6.65 2.42
N ILE A 72 11.74 7.40 2.41
CA ILE A 72 11.40 8.35 1.35
C ILE A 72 11.60 9.78 1.83
N VAL A 73 12.31 10.55 1.04
CA VAL A 73 12.53 11.99 1.26
C VAL A 73 11.74 12.80 0.24
N PHE A 74 10.92 13.73 0.74
CA PHE A 74 10.20 14.67 -0.11
C PHE A 74 11.00 15.96 -0.27
N HIS A 75 11.36 16.31 -1.49
CA HIS A 75 12.01 17.58 -1.82
C HIS A 75 11.02 18.73 -1.98
N SER A 76 9.78 18.43 -2.36
CA SER A 76 8.69 19.39 -2.45
C SER A 76 7.33 18.74 -2.19
N ALA A 77 6.31 19.56 -1.98
CA ALA A 77 4.90 19.14 -1.90
C ALA A 77 4.16 19.33 -3.24
N ASP A 78 4.87 19.56 -4.33
CA ASP A 78 4.28 19.87 -5.65
C ASP A 78 3.38 18.77 -6.20
N PHE A 79 3.55 17.53 -5.74
CA PHE A 79 2.68 16.43 -6.15
C PHE A 79 1.22 16.66 -5.73
N LEU A 80 0.98 17.44 -4.68
CA LEU A 80 -0.38 17.73 -4.18
C LEU A 80 -1.26 18.44 -5.23
N LYS A 81 -0.65 19.23 -6.12
CA LYS A 81 -1.38 19.88 -7.22
C LYS A 81 -2.09 18.89 -8.16
N TYR A 82 -1.62 17.64 -8.22
CA TYR A 82 -2.26 16.62 -9.04
C TYR A 82 -3.52 16.05 -8.41
N PHE A 83 -3.73 16.23 -7.11
CA PHE A 83 -4.95 15.77 -6.44
C PHE A 83 -6.20 16.51 -6.94
N GLU A 84 -6.07 17.81 -7.23
CA GLU A 84 -7.17 18.66 -7.72
C GLU A 84 -7.18 18.82 -9.23
N LYS A 85 -6.10 18.43 -9.91
CA LYS A 85 -5.92 18.67 -11.35
C LYS A 85 -6.93 17.93 -12.23
N TYR A 86 -7.39 16.79 -11.81
CA TYR A 86 -8.26 15.93 -12.60
C TYR A 86 -9.63 15.80 -11.94
N ASP A 87 -10.68 15.82 -12.75
CA ASP A 87 -12.05 15.63 -12.27
C ASP A 87 -12.21 14.28 -11.58
N ALA A 88 -13.05 14.23 -10.56
CA ALA A 88 -13.41 12.98 -9.92
C ALA A 88 -14.15 12.08 -10.92
N VAL A 89 -13.69 10.87 -11.07
CA VAL A 89 -14.45 9.83 -11.77
C VAL A 89 -15.46 9.25 -10.79
N GLN A 90 -16.70 9.09 -11.21
CA GLN A 90 -17.69 8.40 -10.40
C GLN A 90 -17.19 6.99 -10.07
N SER A 91 -17.13 6.69 -8.79
CA SER A 91 -16.73 5.38 -8.27
C SER A 91 -17.75 4.94 -7.23
N THR A 92 -18.04 3.65 -7.22
CA THR A 92 -18.87 3.05 -6.16
C THR A 92 -18.12 2.86 -4.86
N TYR A 93 -16.78 2.90 -4.89
CA TYR A 93 -15.93 2.61 -3.74
C TYR A 93 -15.30 3.86 -3.12
N PHE A 94 -14.89 4.83 -3.93
CA PHE A 94 -14.19 6.03 -3.49
C PHE A 94 -14.99 7.28 -3.84
N ARG A 95 -15.00 8.24 -2.90
CA ARG A 95 -15.63 9.54 -3.13
C ARG A 95 -14.73 10.50 -3.89
N ASN A 96 -13.42 10.32 -3.72
CA ASN A 96 -12.41 11.16 -4.33
C ASN A 96 -11.31 10.31 -4.95
N ARG A 97 -10.45 10.95 -5.72
CA ARG A 97 -9.24 10.31 -6.26
C ARG A 97 -8.24 10.00 -5.16
N LEU A 98 -7.44 8.97 -5.41
CA LEU A 98 -6.22 8.70 -4.68
C LEU A 98 -5.03 9.03 -5.58
N LEU A 99 -4.03 9.74 -5.05
CA LEU A 99 -2.74 9.91 -5.69
C LEU A 99 -1.83 8.76 -5.27
N LEU A 100 -1.25 8.13 -6.25
CA LEU A 100 -0.30 7.03 -6.09
C LEU A 100 1.03 7.43 -6.71
N CYS A 101 2.13 6.90 -6.15
CA CYS A 101 3.42 7.01 -6.80
C CYS A 101 3.43 6.18 -8.09
N ASN A 102 3.98 6.74 -9.17
CA ASN A 102 4.16 6.01 -10.42
C ASN A 102 5.34 5.02 -10.37
N TYR A 103 6.27 5.20 -9.45
CA TYR A 103 7.39 4.30 -9.26
C TYR A 103 6.89 2.96 -8.71
N TYR A 104 7.23 1.86 -9.37
CA TYR A 104 6.69 0.52 -9.13
C TYR A 104 5.18 0.33 -9.39
N THR A 105 4.45 1.34 -9.78
CA THR A 105 3.10 1.16 -10.32
C THR A 105 3.20 0.57 -11.72
N ARG A 106 2.63 -0.61 -11.92
CA ARG A 106 2.73 -1.32 -13.20
C ARG A 106 1.56 -0.99 -14.12
N ASN A 107 1.87 -0.78 -15.39
CA ASN A 107 0.86 -0.61 -16.42
C ASN A 107 0.25 -1.99 -16.75
N PRO A 108 -1.05 -2.22 -16.51
CA PRO A 108 -1.68 -3.51 -16.73
C PRO A 108 -1.65 -3.96 -18.21
N ARG A 109 -1.58 -3.01 -19.15
CA ARG A 109 -1.47 -3.33 -20.58
C ARG A 109 -0.12 -3.91 -20.98
N VAL A 110 0.91 -3.72 -20.16
CA VAL A 110 2.28 -4.17 -20.44
C VAL A 110 2.63 -5.39 -19.61
N PHE A 111 2.19 -5.43 -18.36
CA PHE A 111 2.64 -6.42 -17.39
C PHE A 111 1.60 -7.51 -17.08
N GLY A 112 0.41 -7.44 -17.67
CA GLY A 112 -0.65 -8.42 -17.43
C GLY A 112 -1.16 -8.49 -15.97
N THR A 113 -0.74 -7.54 -15.12
CA THR A 113 -1.25 -7.38 -13.76
C THR A 113 -2.34 -6.32 -13.75
N CYS A 114 -3.56 -6.70 -13.46
CA CYS A 114 -4.73 -5.84 -13.61
C CYS A 114 -4.68 -4.59 -12.73
N PHE A 115 -4.17 -4.72 -11.53
CA PHE A 115 -4.06 -3.62 -10.58
C PHE A 115 -2.83 -3.81 -9.72
N HIS A 116 -1.82 -3.00 -9.95
CA HIS A 116 -0.57 -3.05 -9.19
C HIS A 116 -0.13 -1.63 -8.81
N PRO A 117 -0.86 -0.98 -7.90
CA PRO A 117 -0.47 0.33 -7.40
C PRO A 117 0.78 0.20 -6.53
N SER A 118 1.63 1.24 -6.58
CA SER A 118 2.77 1.32 -5.67
C SER A 118 2.30 1.56 -4.24
N ASP A 119 2.91 0.88 -3.30
CA ASP A 119 2.68 1.07 -1.86
C ASP A 119 3.56 2.16 -1.24
N TRP A 120 4.45 2.77 -2.02
CA TRP A 120 5.43 3.72 -1.52
C TRP A 120 4.79 5.02 -1.04
N ILE A 121 3.91 5.59 -1.85
CA ILE A 121 3.23 6.85 -1.54
C ILE A 121 1.77 6.70 -1.94
N LEU A 122 0.88 7.03 -1.02
CA LEU A 122 -0.55 7.14 -1.25
C LEU A 122 -1.06 8.39 -0.54
N PHE A 123 -1.73 9.27 -1.28
CA PHE A 123 -2.34 10.49 -0.75
C PHE A 123 -3.80 10.57 -1.16
N GLY A 124 -4.64 10.99 -0.22
CA GLY A 124 -6.05 11.20 -0.48
C GLY A 124 -6.83 11.66 0.75
N ARG A 125 -8.15 11.73 0.60
CA ARG A 125 -9.02 11.97 1.74
C ARG A 125 -8.96 10.81 2.71
N ALA A 126 -9.01 11.10 4.00
CA ALA A 126 -8.87 10.10 5.06
C ALA A 126 -9.92 8.98 4.95
N GLU A 127 -11.15 9.30 4.55
CA GLU A 127 -12.21 8.33 4.34
C GLU A 127 -11.87 7.35 3.21
N ASP A 128 -11.37 7.84 2.07
CA ASP A 128 -11.02 7.01 0.92
C ASP A 128 -9.77 6.16 1.19
N ILE A 129 -8.79 6.71 1.89
CA ILE A 129 -7.60 5.97 2.35
C ILE A 129 -7.99 4.84 3.29
N ARG A 130 -8.91 5.09 4.24
CA ARG A 130 -9.43 4.04 5.13
C ARG A 130 -10.19 2.96 4.35
N THR A 131 -11.03 3.37 3.41
CA THR A 131 -11.75 2.43 2.53
C THR A 131 -10.78 1.55 1.78
N TYR A 132 -9.74 2.15 1.17
CA TYR A 132 -8.72 1.42 0.42
C TYR A 132 -8.03 0.34 1.28
N TYR A 133 -7.46 0.73 2.42
CA TYR A 133 -6.72 -0.23 3.24
C TYR A 133 -7.61 -1.23 3.96
N ASN A 134 -8.80 -0.83 4.41
CA ASN A 134 -9.71 -1.74 5.11
C ASN A 134 -10.31 -2.80 4.19
N SER A 135 -10.39 -2.54 2.88
CA SER A 135 -10.86 -3.52 1.91
C SER A 135 -9.83 -4.62 1.61
N ILE A 136 -8.55 -4.43 1.98
CA ILE A 136 -7.49 -5.41 1.71
C ILE A 136 -7.37 -6.35 2.93
N PRO A 137 -7.68 -7.64 2.80
CA PRO A 137 -7.45 -8.62 3.87
C PRO A 137 -5.96 -8.87 4.09
N LEU A 138 -5.61 -9.47 5.22
CA LEU A 138 -4.27 -10.02 5.39
C LEU A 138 -4.09 -11.21 4.44
N MET A 139 -2.91 -11.31 3.89
CA MET A 139 -2.54 -12.42 3.01
C MET A 139 -2.34 -13.69 3.83
N PRO A 140 -3.06 -14.78 3.53
CA PRO A 140 -2.80 -16.09 4.12
C PRO A 140 -1.39 -16.59 3.78
N GLU A 141 -0.82 -17.42 4.65
CA GLU A 141 0.53 -17.95 4.45
C GLU A 141 0.64 -18.76 3.15
N GLU A 142 -0.37 -19.55 2.85
CA GLU A 142 -0.43 -20.38 1.65
C GLU A 142 -0.41 -19.53 0.37
N GLU A 143 -1.04 -18.36 0.38
CA GLU A 143 -1.04 -17.44 -0.76
C GLU A 143 0.29 -16.70 -0.89
N GLY A 144 0.91 -16.35 0.24
CA GLY A 144 2.21 -15.68 0.27
C GLY A 144 3.33 -16.48 -0.36
N GLY A 145 3.31 -17.81 -0.16
CA GLY A 145 4.25 -18.75 -0.75
C GLY A 145 3.79 -19.35 -2.09
N TRP A 146 2.61 -19.00 -2.56
CA TRP A 146 1.97 -19.67 -3.69
C TRP A 146 2.80 -19.61 -4.97
N PHE A 147 3.36 -18.46 -5.32
CA PHE A 147 4.19 -18.27 -6.52
C PHE A 147 5.46 -19.12 -6.57
N LEU A 148 5.83 -19.73 -5.45
CA LEU A 148 7.05 -20.49 -5.32
C LEU A 148 6.83 -21.97 -5.39
N ASN A 149 5.71 -22.41 -4.82
CA ASN A 149 5.30 -23.81 -4.86
C ASN A 149 4.72 -24.19 -6.21
N HIS A 150 4.43 -23.19 -7.06
CA HIS A 150 3.93 -23.37 -8.41
C HIS A 150 4.94 -22.75 -9.37
N PRO A 151 6.05 -23.48 -9.70
CA PRO A 151 7.02 -22.98 -10.64
C PRO A 151 6.26 -22.64 -11.92
N LYS A 152 6.42 -21.42 -12.38
CA LYS A 152 5.96 -20.80 -13.64
C LYS A 152 5.18 -21.75 -14.56
N ASP A 153 4.19 -22.42 -14.01
CA ASP A 153 3.23 -23.15 -14.80
C ASP A 153 2.49 -22.06 -15.59
N SER A 154 2.82 -21.99 -16.86
CA SER A 154 2.26 -21.05 -17.80
C SER A 154 0.73 -21.01 -17.73
N THR A 155 0.12 -22.13 -17.34
CA THR A 155 -1.33 -22.27 -17.15
C THR A 155 -1.88 -21.47 -15.98
N PHE A 156 -1.17 -21.36 -14.86
CA PHE A 156 -1.68 -20.54 -13.75
C PHE A 156 -1.51 -19.05 -14.04
N PHE A 157 -0.35 -18.66 -14.53
CA PHE A 157 -0.11 -17.27 -14.90
C PHE A 157 -1.12 -16.82 -15.97
N THR A 158 -1.38 -17.68 -16.94
CA THR A 158 -2.39 -17.44 -17.97
C THR A 158 -3.80 -17.41 -17.39
N ASN A 159 -4.17 -18.37 -16.56
CA ASN A 159 -5.52 -18.44 -15.97
C ASN A 159 -5.79 -17.34 -14.92
N TYR A 160 -4.77 -16.94 -14.14
CA TYR A 160 -4.91 -15.85 -13.17
C TYR A 160 -4.93 -14.49 -13.87
N ILE A 161 -4.11 -14.28 -14.88
CA ILE A 161 -4.07 -13.05 -15.68
C ILE A 161 -5.31 -12.93 -16.56
N CYS A 162 -5.73 -14.02 -17.23
CA CYS A 162 -6.91 -13.99 -18.11
C CYS A 162 -8.24 -13.79 -17.37
N ARG A 163 -8.32 -14.07 -16.07
CA ARG A 163 -9.52 -13.75 -15.27
C ARG A 163 -9.75 -12.25 -15.08
N TYR A 164 -8.75 -11.42 -15.35
CA TYR A 164 -8.78 -9.98 -15.08
C TYR A 164 -8.38 -9.14 -16.30
N THR A 165 -8.40 -9.69 -17.51
CA THR A 165 -8.16 -8.90 -18.71
C THR A 165 -9.40 -8.06 -19.08
N PRO A 166 -9.22 -6.81 -19.54
CA PRO A 166 -10.32 -5.90 -19.87
C PRO A 166 -11.28 -6.38 -20.95
N GLU A 167 -10.96 -7.46 -21.64
CA GLU A 167 -11.81 -8.03 -22.71
C GLU A 167 -13.03 -8.82 -22.20
N GLN A 168 -13.20 -8.93 -20.88
CA GLN A 168 -14.34 -9.61 -20.24
C GLN A 168 -15.28 -8.67 -19.46
N HIS A 169 -15.20 -7.34 -19.72
CA HIS A 169 -16.13 -6.35 -19.15
C HIS A 169 -16.69 -5.43 -20.23
#